data_eca37495a3325fa00a5dcfd943841dda
#
_entry.id   eca37495a3325fa00a5dcfd943841dda
#
_cell.length_a   1.000
_cell.length_b   1.000
_cell.length_c   1.000
_cell.angle_alpha   90.00
_cell.angle_beta   90.00
_cell.angle_gamma   90.00
#
_symmetry.space_group_name_H-M   'P 1'
#
loop_
_entity.id
_entity.type
_entity.pdbx_description
1 polymer ?
#
loop_
_entity_poly.entity_id
_entity_poly.type
_entity_poly.pdbx_seq_one_letter_code
_entity_poly.pdbx_strand_id
1 'polypeptide(L)'
;MKLALFAFTALVAAAQSSFIPVTDAMLQKPDPSDWLMWRRTLDSWGYSPLNQINRGNVAQLKMIWTRGMGPGVQEATPLVYRGIVYLPNPSDLVQAINGATGELIWEYKRNLPDDVTRHLLVPSINRNIAIYGDLIIDTSVDDFVYALDAKTGKLAWENRIVDYREDSAQETSGPIIADGKIISGRGCEFKATPNGCIITAHDGKTGKELWRTRTIPRPGEPGDETWGNVPDKNRRHVGTWMVPSFDPELKLIYIGTSVTSPAPKFWLAGNDKTYLYHNSTLALHLDTGKMAWYYQHVVDHWDFDHPFERLLIDTPVNPDPAQVTWINPRLKPGERRKVVTGIPGKTGIVYTLDRQTGEFLWARPTVRQNVVAKIDGATGKVTVNPETVFNKVGDTVFVCPTANGGKDFPAGAYSPVTHTMYYPLQNTCGNITALPEQPWTTSPYDIRWKTQITPGADKVGTLQAINVETGRLAWKHERRAGMMSLVATGGGLIFGGDTNGHFLAFDQDTGKVLWEVNLGSPVTGYPITYSANGKQYVAVSTGNSLVSSGLNTLLPELHPSNASNMFVFALP
;
A
#
# COMPACT_ATOMS: atom_id res chain seq x y z
N MET A 1 -2.03 37.21 -69.03
CA MET A 1 -3.00 36.46 -68.21
C MET A 1 -2.23 35.91 -67.00
N LYS A 2 -2.33 36.60 -65.84
CA LYS A 2 -1.62 36.21 -64.61
C LYS A 2 -2.64 35.47 -63.71
N LEU A 3 -2.46 34.18 -63.46
CA LEU A 3 -3.20 33.42 -62.48
C LEU A 3 -2.66 33.72 -61.07
N ALA A 4 -3.48 34.25 -60.20
CA ALA A 4 -3.16 34.39 -58.79
C ALA A 4 -3.65 33.15 -58.07
N LEU A 5 -2.70 32.38 -57.46
CA LEU A 5 -2.99 31.25 -56.57
C LEU A 5 -3.30 31.82 -55.17
N PHE A 6 -4.55 31.69 -54.69
CA PHE A 6 -4.90 31.94 -53.30
C PHE A 6 -4.68 30.65 -52.50
N ALA A 7 -3.67 30.67 -51.64
CA ALA A 7 -3.49 29.62 -50.65
C ALA A 7 -4.38 29.93 -49.44
N PHE A 8 -5.41 29.10 -49.24
CA PHE A 8 -6.21 29.08 -47.99
C PHE A 8 -5.46 28.25 -46.93
N THR A 9 -4.81 28.92 -46.00
CA THR A 9 -4.32 28.29 -44.76
C THR A 9 -5.49 28.18 -43.77
N ALA A 10 -6.07 26.99 -43.67
CA ALA A 10 -7.03 26.68 -42.60
C ALA A 10 -6.23 26.55 -41.30
N LEU A 11 -6.29 27.54 -40.40
CA LEU A 11 -5.93 27.42 -39.00
C LEU A 11 -6.96 26.51 -38.32
N VAL A 12 -6.60 25.25 -38.07
CA VAL A 12 -7.32 24.41 -37.12
C VAL A 12 -6.92 24.89 -35.73
N ALA A 13 -7.68 25.81 -35.16
CA ALA A 13 -7.61 26.12 -33.73
C ALA A 13 -8.13 24.88 -32.98
N ALA A 14 -7.24 23.99 -32.53
CA ALA A 14 -7.59 23.00 -31.53
C ALA A 14 -8.02 23.80 -30.28
N ALA A 15 -9.28 23.78 -29.97
CA ALA A 15 -9.79 24.28 -28.70
C ALA A 15 -9.14 23.44 -27.60
N GLN A 16 -8.08 23.95 -26.97
CA GLN A 16 -7.54 23.39 -25.74
C GLN A 16 -8.67 23.46 -24.71
N SER A 17 -9.33 22.32 -24.45
CA SER A 17 -10.29 22.22 -23.37
C SER A 17 -9.56 22.63 -22.09
N SER A 18 -10.08 23.67 -21.41
CA SER A 18 -9.49 24.15 -20.16
C SER A 18 -9.44 23.00 -19.17
N PHE A 19 -8.28 22.79 -18.54
CA PHE A 19 -8.13 21.80 -17.48
C PHE A 19 -9.12 22.14 -16.35
N ILE A 20 -9.94 21.18 -15.93
CA ILE A 20 -10.86 21.38 -14.82
C ILE A 20 -10.11 21.01 -13.54
N PRO A 21 -9.94 21.95 -12.59
CA PRO A 21 -9.24 21.65 -11.33
C PRO A 21 -9.92 20.55 -10.52
N VAL A 22 -9.13 19.61 -9.99
CA VAL A 22 -9.61 18.54 -9.11
C VAL A 22 -9.93 19.10 -7.73
N THR A 23 -11.10 18.79 -7.21
CA THR A 23 -11.62 19.28 -5.93
C THR A 23 -11.76 18.14 -4.91
N ASP A 24 -11.90 18.50 -3.62
CA ASP A 24 -12.18 17.51 -2.56
C ASP A 24 -13.45 16.71 -2.83
N ALA A 25 -14.50 17.34 -3.38
CA ALA A 25 -15.72 16.64 -3.75
C ALA A 25 -15.49 15.56 -4.82
N MET A 26 -14.60 15.82 -5.79
CA MET A 26 -14.22 14.84 -6.81
C MET A 26 -13.38 13.71 -6.22
N LEU A 27 -12.52 13.99 -5.24
CA LEU A 27 -11.73 12.96 -4.54
C LEU A 27 -12.59 12.08 -3.65
N GLN A 28 -13.63 12.64 -3.01
CA GLN A 28 -14.60 11.90 -2.20
C GLN A 28 -15.53 11.03 -3.05
N LYS A 29 -15.92 11.53 -4.24
CA LYS A 29 -16.80 10.83 -5.17
C LYS A 29 -16.28 10.99 -6.61
N PRO A 30 -15.23 10.23 -6.98
CA PRO A 30 -14.64 10.32 -8.31
C PRO A 30 -15.61 9.84 -9.40
N ASP A 31 -15.53 10.48 -10.58
CA ASP A 31 -16.21 9.96 -11.76
C ASP A 31 -15.84 8.50 -11.99
N PRO A 32 -16.78 7.62 -12.41
CA PRO A 32 -16.46 6.22 -12.73
C PRO A 32 -15.30 6.04 -13.70
N SER A 33 -15.12 6.98 -14.64
CA SER A 33 -14.04 6.96 -15.63
C SER A 33 -12.65 7.25 -15.06
N ASP A 34 -12.57 7.88 -13.88
CA ASP A 34 -11.35 8.38 -13.30
C ASP A 34 -10.80 7.48 -12.19
N TRP A 35 -9.49 7.60 -11.94
CA TRP A 35 -8.77 6.97 -10.83
C TRP A 35 -7.87 8.01 -10.17
N LEU A 36 -8.43 8.79 -9.19
CA LEU A 36 -7.83 10.04 -8.73
C LEU A 36 -6.85 9.89 -7.55
N MET A 37 -6.77 8.68 -6.95
CA MET A 37 -5.87 8.43 -5.83
C MET A 37 -5.56 6.95 -5.67
N TRP A 38 -4.66 6.65 -4.76
CA TRP A 38 -4.35 5.29 -4.36
C TRP A 38 -5.63 4.51 -4.01
N ARG A 39 -5.80 3.34 -4.57
CA ARG A 39 -6.98 2.47 -4.43
C ARG A 39 -8.31 3.12 -4.87
N ARG A 40 -8.27 4.19 -5.67
CA ARG A 40 -9.35 4.96 -6.31
C ARG A 40 -10.12 5.88 -5.37
N THR A 41 -10.41 5.48 -4.13
CA THR A 41 -11.24 6.21 -3.15
C THR A 41 -10.55 6.32 -1.80
N LEU A 42 -10.91 7.34 -1.00
CA LEU A 42 -10.31 7.66 0.30
C LEU A 42 -10.44 6.52 1.32
N ASP A 43 -11.39 5.62 1.13
CA ASP A 43 -11.65 4.43 1.93
C ASP A 43 -10.78 3.22 1.55
N SER A 44 -9.90 3.38 0.57
CA SER A 44 -8.94 2.37 0.09
C SER A 44 -9.55 1.09 -0.48
N TRP A 45 -10.77 1.13 -1.04
CA TRP A 45 -11.47 -0.07 -1.48
C TRP A 45 -10.80 -0.79 -2.67
N GLY A 46 -10.08 -0.08 -3.53
CA GLY A 46 -9.56 -0.70 -4.76
C GLY A 46 -10.67 -1.21 -5.67
N TYR A 47 -11.76 -0.47 -5.73
CA TYR A 47 -12.97 -0.81 -6.48
C TYR A 47 -13.31 0.26 -7.52
N SER A 48 -13.67 -0.18 -8.72
CA SER A 48 -14.26 0.67 -9.78
C SER A 48 -15.66 0.22 -10.11
N PRO A 49 -16.64 1.13 -10.22
CA PRO A 49 -18.00 0.77 -10.64
C PRO A 49 -18.13 0.47 -12.13
N LEU A 50 -17.08 0.66 -12.94
CA LEU A 50 -17.11 0.35 -14.37
C LEU A 50 -17.43 -1.12 -14.61
N ASN A 51 -18.28 -1.40 -15.62
CA ASN A 51 -18.82 -2.73 -15.91
C ASN A 51 -18.89 -3.08 -17.41
N GLN A 52 -18.33 -2.24 -18.28
CA GLN A 52 -18.25 -2.54 -19.72
C GLN A 52 -17.46 -3.83 -19.95
N ILE A 53 -16.35 -4.01 -19.22
CA ILE A 53 -15.63 -5.27 -19.11
C ILE A 53 -16.25 -6.06 -17.96
N ASN A 54 -16.78 -7.26 -18.26
CA ASN A 54 -17.53 -8.07 -17.31
C ASN A 54 -17.34 -9.57 -17.55
N ARG A 55 -17.97 -10.41 -16.73
CA ARG A 55 -17.87 -11.88 -16.79
C ARG A 55 -18.15 -12.46 -18.18
N GLY A 56 -19.08 -11.86 -18.94
CA GLY A 56 -19.51 -12.37 -20.24
C GLY A 56 -18.55 -12.07 -21.38
N ASN A 57 -17.65 -11.09 -21.23
CA ASN A 57 -16.79 -10.62 -22.31
C ASN A 57 -15.31 -10.52 -21.98
N VAL A 58 -14.90 -10.72 -20.73
CA VAL A 58 -13.51 -10.57 -20.29
C VAL A 58 -12.53 -11.47 -21.06
N ALA A 59 -12.98 -12.63 -21.53
CA ALA A 59 -12.18 -13.54 -22.37
C ALA A 59 -11.75 -12.92 -23.70
N GLN A 60 -12.36 -11.80 -24.12
CA GLN A 60 -12.05 -11.08 -25.34
C GLN A 60 -11.02 -9.96 -25.15
N LEU A 61 -10.54 -9.71 -23.91
CA LEU A 61 -9.56 -8.68 -23.65
C LEU A 61 -8.31 -8.84 -24.49
N LYS A 62 -7.87 -7.72 -25.06
CA LYS A 62 -6.62 -7.62 -25.83
C LYS A 62 -5.75 -6.52 -25.28
N MET A 63 -4.44 -6.68 -25.37
CA MET A 63 -3.48 -5.61 -25.12
C MET A 63 -3.64 -4.55 -26.21
N ILE A 64 -3.85 -3.29 -25.77
CA ILE A 64 -4.04 -2.15 -26.68
C ILE A 64 -2.71 -1.42 -26.85
N TRP A 65 -2.00 -1.17 -25.75
CA TRP A 65 -0.67 -0.58 -25.79
C TRP A 65 0.15 -1.02 -24.58
N THR A 66 1.45 -0.88 -24.70
CA THR A 66 2.41 -1.07 -23.60
C THR A 66 3.44 0.05 -23.64
N ARG A 67 4.02 0.38 -22.47
CA ARG A 67 5.07 1.38 -22.34
C ARG A 67 6.16 0.90 -21.39
N GLY A 68 7.42 1.01 -21.83
CA GLY A 68 8.58 0.79 -20.97
C GLY A 68 8.61 1.82 -19.84
N MET A 69 8.96 1.37 -18.64
CA MET A 69 9.10 2.20 -17.44
C MET A 69 10.57 2.31 -17.01
N GLY A 70 10.86 3.27 -16.14
CA GLY A 70 12.19 3.47 -15.58
C GLY A 70 12.72 2.23 -14.82
N PRO A 71 14.04 2.05 -14.74
CA PRO A 71 14.63 0.97 -13.97
C PRO A 71 14.46 1.21 -12.47
N GLY A 72 14.35 0.12 -11.69
CA GLY A 72 14.21 0.15 -10.22
C GLY A 72 13.12 -0.76 -9.73
N VAL A 73 12.80 -0.63 -8.44
CA VAL A 73 11.70 -1.37 -7.81
C VAL A 73 10.37 -0.77 -8.26
N GLN A 74 9.50 -1.61 -8.82
CA GLN A 74 8.24 -1.18 -9.43
C GLN A 74 7.05 -1.58 -8.55
N GLU A 75 6.48 -0.61 -7.85
CA GLU A 75 5.33 -0.80 -6.95
C GLU A 75 4.32 0.36 -7.10
N ALA A 76 4.20 0.91 -8.32
CA ALA A 76 3.46 2.15 -8.56
C ALA A 76 1.96 1.94 -8.77
N THR A 77 1.18 2.95 -8.36
CA THR A 77 -0.23 3.14 -8.73
C THR A 77 -0.34 4.29 -9.72
N PRO A 78 -0.75 4.07 -10.97
CA PRO A 78 -1.05 5.16 -11.87
C PRO A 78 -2.35 5.87 -11.45
N LEU A 79 -2.41 7.21 -11.61
CA LEU A 79 -3.66 7.95 -11.54
C LEU A 79 -4.24 8.16 -12.93
N VAL A 80 -5.54 8.30 -13.03
CA VAL A 80 -6.20 8.66 -14.29
C VAL A 80 -7.17 9.80 -14.04
N TYR A 81 -7.02 10.87 -14.81
CA TYR A 81 -7.95 11.97 -14.82
C TYR A 81 -8.30 12.36 -16.25
N ARG A 82 -9.59 12.26 -16.59
CA ARG A 82 -10.15 12.62 -17.91
C ARG A 82 -9.37 12.00 -19.08
N GLY A 83 -9.02 10.71 -18.95
CA GLY A 83 -8.32 9.94 -19.96
C GLY A 83 -6.80 10.17 -20.04
N ILE A 84 -6.22 10.99 -19.18
CA ILE A 84 -4.76 11.12 -19.02
C ILE A 84 -4.31 10.25 -17.87
N VAL A 85 -3.33 9.39 -18.12
CA VAL A 85 -2.67 8.54 -17.12
C VAL A 85 -1.44 9.28 -16.60
N TYR A 86 -1.38 9.52 -15.29
CA TYR A 86 -0.20 10.02 -14.60
C TYR A 86 0.49 8.83 -13.93
N LEU A 87 1.67 8.50 -14.38
CA LEU A 87 2.39 7.28 -14.02
C LEU A 87 3.64 7.62 -13.22
N PRO A 88 3.66 7.34 -11.90
CA PRO A 88 4.91 7.37 -11.16
C PRO A 88 5.79 6.19 -11.56
N ASN A 89 7.08 6.46 -11.68
CA ASN A 89 8.13 5.49 -11.96
C ASN A 89 9.15 5.52 -10.81
N PRO A 90 10.01 4.50 -10.71
CA PRO A 90 11.13 4.53 -9.77
C PRO A 90 12.01 5.77 -9.91
N SER A 91 12.57 6.22 -8.77
CA SER A 91 13.49 7.38 -8.71
C SER A 91 12.86 8.70 -9.15
N ASP A 92 11.64 8.95 -8.73
CA ASP A 92 10.87 10.19 -8.90
C ASP A 92 10.80 10.67 -10.36
N LEU A 93 10.54 9.73 -11.25
CA LEU A 93 10.17 9.97 -12.64
C LEU A 93 8.64 9.93 -12.77
N VAL A 94 8.01 11.01 -13.19
CA VAL A 94 6.56 11.11 -13.43
C VAL A 94 6.26 11.35 -14.89
N GLN A 95 5.34 10.58 -15.47
CA GLN A 95 4.93 10.68 -16.86
C GLN A 95 3.42 10.96 -16.96
N ALA A 96 3.01 11.84 -17.88
CA ALA A 96 1.63 11.95 -18.32
C ALA A 96 1.48 11.31 -19.70
N ILE A 97 0.51 10.42 -19.84
CA ILE A 97 0.34 9.55 -20.99
C ILE A 97 -1.12 9.62 -21.45
N ASN A 98 -1.36 9.66 -22.75
CA ASN A 98 -2.70 9.49 -23.31
C ASN A 98 -3.21 8.08 -22.98
N GLY A 99 -4.23 7.96 -22.16
CA GLY A 99 -4.73 6.67 -21.67
C GLY A 99 -5.35 5.78 -22.76
N ALA A 100 -5.75 6.34 -23.89
CA ALA A 100 -6.30 5.59 -25.01
C ALA A 100 -5.22 5.06 -25.97
N THR A 101 -4.09 5.79 -26.13
CA THR A 101 -3.08 5.49 -27.17
C THR A 101 -1.71 5.08 -26.62
N GLY A 102 -1.40 5.40 -25.36
CA GLY A 102 -0.07 5.19 -24.75
C GLY A 102 0.97 6.23 -25.14
N GLU A 103 0.58 7.29 -25.88
CA GLU A 103 1.48 8.37 -26.28
C GLU A 103 1.86 9.25 -25.11
N LEU A 104 3.17 9.57 -24.99
CA LEU A 104 3.69 10.47 -23.96
C LEU A 104 3.23 11.90 -24.24
N ILE A 105 2.65 12.54 -23.22
CA ILE A 105 2.27 13.96 -23.26
C ILE A 105 3.41 14.80 -22.68
N TRP A 106 3.87 14.46 -21.48
CA TRP A 106 5.04 15.06 -20.84
C TRP A 106 5.70 14.10 -19.86
N GLU A 107 6.94 14.39 -19.51
CA GLU A 107 7.74 13.66 -18.53
C GLU A 107 8.48 14.66 -17.65
N TYR A 108 8.51 14.38 -16.36
CA TYR A 108 9.32 15.08 -15.37
C TYR A 108 10.21 14.08 -14.64
N LYS A 109 11.51 14.34 -14.59
CA LYS A 109 12.46 13.58 -13.81
C LYS A 109 13.12 14.49 -12.79
N ARG A 110 13.00 14.13 -11.50
CA ARG A 110 13.68 14.85 -10.43
C ARG A 110 15.19 14.57 -10.50
N ASN A 111 15.98 15.63 -10.36
CA ASN A 111 17.43 15.51 -10.23
C ASN A 111 17.76 15.16 -8.77
N LEU A 112 17.86 13.86 -8.47
CA LEU A 112 18.24 13.38 -7.15
C LEU A 112 19.73 13.60 -6.89
N PRO A 113 20.13 13.97 -5.66
CA PRO A 113 21.55 14.05 -5.29
C PRO A 113 22.25 12.70 -5.39
N ASP A 114 23.51 12.70 -5.81
CA ASP A 114 24.32 11.48 -6.02
C ASP A 114 24.57 10.69 -4.73
N ASP A 115 24.42 11.32 -3.57
CA ASP A 115 24.66 10.71 -2.25
C ASP A 115 23.42 10.08 -1.61
N VAL A 116 22.23 10.23 -2.20
CA VAL A 116 20.96 9.68 -1.67
C VAL A 116 21.10 8.20 -1.31
N THR A 117 21.68 7.39 -2.17
CA THR A 117 21.86 5.95 -1.95
C THR A 117 22.81 5.59 -0.80
N ARG A 118 23.57 6.55 -0.27
CA ARG A 118 24.44 6.34 0.90
C ARG A 118 23.67 6.48 2.22
N HIS A 119 22.52 7.13 2.19
CA HIS A 119 21.71 7.46 3.37
C HIS A 119 20.42 6.65 3.45
N LEU A 120 19.91 6.18 2.30
CA LEU A 120 18.59 5.53 2.19
C LEU A 120 18.72 4.12 1.59
N LEU A 121 17.99 3.16 2.16
CA LEU A 121 18.08 1.74 1.77
C LEU A 121 17.40 1.46 0.43
N VAL A 122 16.23 2.06 0.17
CA VAL A 122 15.41 1.79 -1.04
C VAL A 122 14.99 3.09 -1.76
N PRO A 123 15.96 3.87 -2.24
CA PRO A 123 15.71 5.23 -2.76
C PRO A 123 15.02 5.26 -4.14
N SER A 124 14.56 4.14 -4.66
CA SER A 124 13.91 4.08 -5.97
C SER A 124 12.41 3.83 -5.93
N ILE A 125 11.83 3.52 -4.75
CA ILE A 125 10.41 3.16 -4.66
C ILE A 125 9.55 4.43 -4.62
N ASN A 126 8.58 4.51 -5.55
CA ASN A 126 7.49 5.50 -5.54
C ASN A 126 6.17 4.74 -5.77
N ARG A 127 5.32 4.64 -4.73
CA ARG A 127 4.07 3.86 -4.80
C ARG A 127 2.88 4.66 -5.26
N ASN A 128 2.87 5.96 -4.99
CA ASN A 128 1.70 6.79 -5.23
C ASN A 128 2.05 8.26 -5.45
N ILE A 129 1.24 8.92 -6.25
CA ILE A 129 1.20 10.38 -6.41
C ILE A 129 -0.23 10.84 -6.14
N ALA A 130 -0.44 12.14 -5.97
CA ALA A 130 -1.76 12.72 -5.78
C ALA A 130 -2.07 13.77 -6.86
N ILE A 131 -3.35 14.06 -7.07
CA ILE A 131 -3.83 15.13 -7.95
C ILE A 131 -4.76 16.05 -7.17
N TYR A 132 -4.51 17.37 -7.22
CA TYR A 132 -5.36 18.36 -6.58
C TYR A 132 -5.25 19.72 -7.27
N GLY A 133 -6.39 20.41 -7.48
CA GLY A 133 -6.41 21.58 -8.34
C GLY A 133 -5.96 21.22 -9.75
N ASP A 134 -4.97 21.90 -10.24
CA ASP A 134 -4.29 21.64 -11.52
C ASP A 134 -2.85 21.08 -11.31
N LEU A 135 -2.60 20.46 -10.16
CA LEU A 135 -1.30 19.97 -9.73
C LEU A 135 -1.27 18.44 -9.62
N ILE A 136 -0.17 17.85 -10.08
CA ILE A 136 0.28 16.51 -9.67
C ILE A 136 1.26 16.69 -8.54
N ILE A 137 1.01 16.05 -7.40
CA ILE A 137 1.76 16.22 -6.16
C ILE A 137 2.44 14.91 -5.81
N ASP A 138 3.72 14.98 -5.47
CA ASP A 138 4.50 13.82 -5.10
C ASP A 138 5.39 14.14 -3.88
N THR A 139 5.89 13.10 -3.23
CA THR A 139 6.88 13.18 -2.17
C THR A 139 8.11 12.42 -2.62
N SER A 140 9.24 13.13 -2.68
CA SER A 140 10.47 12.58 -3.27
C SER A 140 11.31 11.80 -2.27
N VAL A 141 12.15 10.93 -2.79
CA VAL A 141 13.11 10.14 -2.00
C VAL A 141 14.17 10.99 -1.29
N ASP A 142 14.44 12.23 -1.75
CA ASP A 142 15.31 13.20 -1.08
C ASP A 142 14.54 14.11 -0.10
N ASP A 143 13.37 13.65 0.36
CA ASP A 143 12.53 14.24 1.41
C ASP A 143 11.94 15.63 1.12
N PHE A 144 11.52 15.85 -0.14
CA PHE A 144 10.70 16.99 -0.50
C PHE A 144 9.24 16.57 -0.75
N VAL A 145 8.30 17.47 -0.50
CA VAL A 145 7.00 17.50 -1.16
C VAL A 145 7.09 18.48 -2.32
N TYR A 146 6.65 18.07 -3.51
CA TYR A 146 6.69 18.91 -4.70
C TYR A 146 5.44 18.77 -5.55
N ALA A 147 5.17 19.76 -6.38
CA ALA A 147 4.03 19.76 -7.29
C ALA A 147 4.44 20.14 -8.71
N LEU A 148 3.83 19.45 -9.66
CA LEU A 148 3.96 19.68 -11.09
C LEU A 148 2.65 20.21 -11.66
N ASP A 149 2.69 21.15 -12.60
CA ASP A 149 1.53 21.52 -13.39
C ASP A 149 1.03 20.28 -14.17
N ALA A 150 -0.22 19.88 -13.95
CA ALA A 150 -0.76 18.63 -14.48
C ALA A 150 -0.82 18.59 -16.03
N LYS A 151 -0.83 19.74 -16.69
CA LYS A 151 -0.88 19.83 -18.16
C LYS A 151 0.49 19.77 -18.82
N THR A 152 1.51 20.31 -18.14
CA THR A 152 2.82 20.56 -18.75
C THR A 152 3.97 19.80 -18.09
N GLY A 153 3.77 19.24 -16.90
CA GLY A 153 4.83 18.58 -16.11
C GLY A 153 5.87 19.54 -15.51
N LYS A 154 5.66 20.86 -15.63
CA LYS A 154 6.60 21.82 -15.07
C LYS A 154 6.48 21.88 -13.56
N LEU A 155 7.63 21.97 -12.87
CA LEU A 155 7.67 22.17 -11.42
C LEU A 155 6.98 23.49 -11.07
N ALA A 156 5.94 23.41 -10.23
CA ALA A 156 5.20 24.56 -9.74
C ALA A 156 5.78 25.08 -8.42
N TRP A 157 6.06 24.16 -7.48
CA TRP A 157 6.68 24.44 -6.20
C TRP A 157 7.29 23.17 -5.59
N GLU A 158 8.22 23.34 -4.65
CA GLU A 158 8.76 22.27 -3.81
C GLU A 158 9.10 22.79 -2.41
N ASN A 159 8.96 21.93 -1.40
CA ASN A 159 9.29 22.25 0.00
C ASN A 159 9.99 21.05 0.64
N ARG A 160 11.11 21.29 1.31
CA ARG A 160 11.85 20.26 2.05
C ARG A 160 11.07 19.88 3.31
N ILE A 161 10.93 18.59 3.58
CA ILE A 161 10.29 18.04 4.78
C ILE A 161 11.31 17.75 5.85
N VAL A 162 12.38 17.02 5.52
CA VAL A 162 13.55 16.81 6.38
C VAL A 162 14.83 16.90 5.53
N ASP A 163 15.98 17.00 6.17
CA ASP A 163 17.26 16.79 5.49
C ASP A 163 17.67 15.33 5.72
N TYR A 164 17.58 14.51 4.66
CA TYR A 164 17.90 13.08 4.75
C TYR A 164 19.36 12.80 5.17
N ARG A 165 20.26 13.79 5.09
CA ARG A 165 21.66 13.66 5.55
C ARG A 165 21.79 13.79 7.06
N GLU A 166 20.87 14.53 7.69
CA GLU A 166 20.85 14.76 9.14
C GLU A 166 19.90 13.80 9.86
N ASP A 167 18.66 13.71 9.36
CA ASP A 167 17.60 12.88 9.88
C ASP A 167 17.12 11.92 8.77
N SER A 168 17.96 10.95 8.40
CA SER A 168 17.67 10.01 7.31
C SER A 168 16.29 9.44 7.45
N ALA A 169 15.42 9.78 6.50
CA ALA A 169 14.06 9.32 6.43
C ALA A 169 13.79 8.69 5.05
N GLN A 170 12.93 7.68 5.01
CA GLN A 170 12.62 6.96 3.81
C GLN A 170 11.19 7.28 3.38
N GLU A 171 11.05 7.86 2.21
CA GLU A 171 9.75 8.10 1.57
C GLU A 171 9.53 7.08 0.45
N THR A 172 8.54 6.24 0.62
CA THR A 172 8.17 5.23 -0.39
C THR A 172 6.66 5.09 -0.55
N SER A 173 5.87 5.79 0.28
CA SER A 173 4.41 5.67 0.27
C SER A 173 3.75 6.52 -0.82
N GLY A 174 4.19 7.75 -0.97
CA GLY A 174 3.49 8.80 -1.67
C GLY A 174 2.33 9.42 -0.88
N PRO A 175 1.82 10.58 -1.32
CA PRO A 175 0.82 11.36 -0.62
C PRO A 175 -0.62 10.97 -0.95
N ILE A 176 -1.58 11.32 -0.07
CA ILE A 176 -2.99 11.50 -0.41
C ILE A 176 -3.41 12.94 -0.19
N ILE A 177 -4.55 13.31 -0.78
CA ILE A 177 -5.23 14.58 -0.48
C ILE A 177 -6.44 14.31 0.39
N ALA A 178 -6.50 15.00 1.53
CA ALA A 178 -7.59 14.95 2.49
C ALA A 178 -8.05 16.38 2.82
N ASP A 179 -9.22 16.81 2.32
CA ASP A 179 -9.77 18.15 2.50
C ASP A 179 -8.73 19.27 2.26
N GLY A 180 -8.13 19.26 1.08
CA GLY A 180 -7.13 20.24 0.68
C GLY A 180 -5.77 20.14 1.33
N LYS A 181 -5.51 19.09 2.12
CA LYS A 181 -4.22 18.82 2.77
C LYS A 181 -3.53 17.62 2.15
N ILE A 182 -2.23 17.75 1.92
CA ILE A 182 -1.35 16.65 1.47
C ILE A 182 -0.91 15.91 2.72
N ILE A 183 -1.23 14.62 2.81
CA ILE A 183 -0.85 13.76 3.93
C ILE A 183 0.14 12.71 3.43
N SER A 184 1.30 12.63 4.07
CA SER A 184 2.30 11.59 3.80
C SER A 184 2.99 11.12 5.08
N GLY A 185 3.50 9.90 5.05
CA GLY A 185 4.25 9.30 6.14
C GLY A 185 5.66 8.90 5.72
N ARG A 186 6.60 8.86 6.68
CA ARG A 186 7.99 8.45 6.47
C ARG A 186 8.45 7.50 7.54
N GLY A 187 9.41 6.66 7.19
CA GLY A 187 10.17 5.85 8.13
C GLY A 187 11.55 6.45 8.35
N CYS A 188 11.97 6.64 9.61
CA CYS A 188 13.37 6.91 9.87
C CYS A 188 14.20 5.67 9.51
N GLU A 189 15.37 5.89 8.92
CA GLU A 189 16.28 4.80 8.56
C GLU A 189 16.75 4.03 9.82
N PHE A 190 17.15 2.80 9.61
CA PHE A 190 17.33 1.78 10.65
C PHE A 190 18.26 2.16 11.79
N LYS A 191 19.28 2.97 11.54
CA LYS A 191 20.23 3.45 12.55
C LYS A 191 20.16 4.98 12.71
N ALA A 192 19.18 5.64 12.08
CA ALA A 192 18.97 7.07 12.19
C ALA A 192 18.26 7.47 13.50
N THR A 193 18.13 8.79 13.72
CA THR A 193 17.36 9.33 14.82
C THR A 193 15.85 9.14 14.59
N PRO A 194 15.02 9.24 15.63
CA PRO A 194 13.58 9.13 15.46
C PRO A 194 12.93 10.33 14.75
N ASN A 195 13.68 11.38 14.42
CA ASN A 195 13.13 12.59 13.82
C ASN A 195 12.57 12.37 12.42
N GLY A 196 13.11 11.41 11.66
CA GLY A 196 12.60 11.00 10.34
C GLY A 196 11.36 10.10 10.39
N CYS A 197 11.00 9.53 11.55
CA CYS A 197 9.80 8.73 11.74
C CYS A 197 8.59 9.63 11.98
N ILE A 198 8.02 10.19 10.90
CA ILE A 198 7.00 11.24 10.96
C ILE A 198 5.85 11.01 9.98
N ILE A 199 4.72 11.59 10.32
CA ILE A 199 3.56 11.84 9.46
C ILE A 199 3.41 13.34 9.36
N THR A 200 3.25 13.87 8.14
CA THR A 200 3.12 15.31 7.89
C THR A 200 1.87 15.66 7.13
N ALA A 201 1.33 16.83 7.37
CA ALA A 201 0.34 17.47 6.53
C ALA A 201 0.88 18.77 5.95
N HIS A 202 0.63 18.98 4.67
CA HIS A 202 0.97 20.21 3.97
C HIS A 202 -0.26 20.78 3.28
N ASP A 203 -0.27 22.08 3.07
CA ASP A 203 -1.32 22.75 2.28
C ASP A 203 -1.27 22.26 0.82
N GLY A 204 -2.40 21.83 0.29
CA GLY A 204 -2.50 21.22 -1.05
C GLY A 204 -2.17 22.14 -2.22
N LYS A 205 -2.16 23.46 -2.01
CA LYS A 205 -1.87 24.45 -3.07
C LYS A 205 -0.44 24.96 -3.02
N THR A 206 0.12 25.09 -1.81
CA THR A 206 1.40 25.76 -1.58
C THR A 206 2.51 24.82 -1.09
N GLY A 207 2.15 23.62 -0.65
CA GLY A 207 3.07 22.66 -0.04
C GLY A 207 3.58 23.09 1.36
N LYS A 208 3.08 24.20 1.93
CA LYS A 208 3.51 24.66 3.27
C LYS A 208 3.10 23.64 4.33
N GLU A 209 4.05 23.25 5.20
CA GLU A 209 3.75 22.34 6.32
C GLU A 209 2.73 22.98 7.28
N LEU A 210 1.70 22.19 7.63
CA LEU A 210 0.63 22.59 8.55
C LEU A 210 0.84 21.96 9.93
N TRP A 211 1.21 20.69 9.97
CA TRP A 211 1.53 19.97 11.20
C TRP A 211 2.42 18.76 10.90
N ARG A 212 3.06 18.28 11.97
CA ARG A 212 3.96 17.12 11.97
C ARG A 212 3.72 16.29 13.23
N THR A 213 3.61 14.96 13.08
CA THR A 213 3.42 14.01 14.17
C THR A 213 4.50 12.94 14.11
N ARG A 214 5.22 12.71 15.19
CA ARG A 214 6.16 11.58 15.31
C ARG A 214 5.39 10.29 15.60
N THR A 215 5.85 9.19 15.03
CA THR A 215 5.33 7.84 15.33
C THR A 215 6.03 7.19 16.53
N ILE A 216 7.07 7.82 17.04
CA ILE A 216 7.80 7.44 18.25
C ILE A 216 7.59 8.54 19.28
N PRO A 217 7.07 8.26 20.50
CA PRO A 217 6.86 9.27 21.52
C PRO A 217 8.19 9.83 22.01
N ARG A 218 8.19 11.14 22.27
CA ARG A 218 9.30 11.82 22.94
C ARG A 218 9.26 11.55 24.44
N PRO A 219 10.38 11.76 25.15
CA PRO A 219 10.37 11.72 26.62
C PRO A 219 9.27 12.59 27.23
N GLY A 220 8.43 11.97 28.06
CA GLY A 220 7.29 12.63 28.73
C GLY A 220 6.00 12.69 27.92
N GLU A 221 5.97 12.27 26.65
CA GLU A 221 4.74 12.12 25.85
C GLU A 221 4.02 10.79 26.15
N PRO A 222 2.69 10.70 25.91
CA PRO A 222 1.96 9.44 26.04
C PRO A 222 2.61 8.32 25.22
N GLY A 223 2.89 7.17 25.86
CA GLY A 223 3.58 6.04 25.26
C GLY A 223 5.08 5.98 25.52
N ASP A 224 5.71 7.05 26.05
CA ASP A 224 7.14 7.08 26.42
C ASP A 224 7.50 5.96 27.40
N GLU A 225 6.65 5.72 28.38
CA GLU A 225 6.81 4.69 29.40
C GLU A 225 6.95 3.27 28.82
N THR A 226 6.46 3.06 27.61
CA THR A 226 6.52 1.75 26.92
C THR A 226 7.90 1.42 26.35
N TRP A 227 8.77 2.42 26.27
CA TRP A 227 10.17 2.29 25.82
C TRP A 227 11.14 2.03 26.98
N GLY A 228 10.65 2.07 28.24
CA GLY A 228 11.50 1.91 29.41
C GLY A 228 12.64 2.92 29.45
N ASN A 229 13.87 2.43 29.59
CA ASN A 229 15.07 3.27 29.66
C ASN A 229 15.78 3.50 28.31
N VAL A 230 15.15 3.16 27.17
CA VAL A 230 15.74 3.39 25.84
C VAL A 230 15.81 4.90 25.58
N PRO A 231 17.02 5.49 25.44
CA PRO A 231 17.17 6.90 25.13
C PRO A 231 16.46 7.27 23.81
N ASP A 232 15.88 8.47 23.72
CA ASP A 232 15.14 8.93 22.54
C ASP A 232 15.92 8.71 21.24
N LYS A 233 17.19 9.12 21.20
CA LYS A 233 18.08 8.95 20.03
C LYS A 233 18.30 7.51 19.57
N ASN A 234 17.96 6.52 20.40
CA ASN A 234 18.12 5.10 20.11
C ASN A 234 16.78 4.41 19.78
N ARG A 235 15.67 5.15 19.80
CA ARG A 235 14.35 4.68 19.37
C ARG A 235 14.26 4.83 17.86
N ARG A 236 14.12 3.75 17.10
CA ARG A 236 14.37 3.75 15.65
C ARG A 236 13.32 2.97 14.88
N HIS A 237 13.09 3.37 13.63
CA HIS A 237 12.42 2.69 12.57
C HIS A 237 10.97 2.28 12.88
N VAL A 238 10.18 3.18 13.47
CA VAL A 238 8.73 3.03 13.56
C VAL A 238 8.11 3.87 12.44
N GLY A 239 8.32 3.43 11.20
CA GLY A 239 7.97 4.19 10.01
C GLY A 239 6.57 3.94 9.50
N THR A 240 6.14 4.80 8.59
CA THR A 240 4.88 4.68 7.85
C THR A 240 5.22 4.70 6.37
N TRP A 241 5.32 3.54 5.74
CA TRP A 241 5.80 3.40 4.37
C TRP A 241 4.71 2.98 3.35
N MET A 242 3.44 3.06 3.77
CA MET A 242 2.28 2.84 2.92
C MET A 242 1.28 3.99 3.03
N VAL A 243 0.45 4.10 2.01
CA VAL A 243 -0.52 5.18 1.83
C VAL A 243 -1.65 5.11 2.85
N PRO A 244 -2.02 6.22 3.52
CA PRO A 244 -3.11 6.25 4.49
C PRO A 244 -4.51 6.19 3.87
N SER A 245 -5.52 5.90 4.69
CA SER A 245 -6.94 6.09 4.37
C SER A 245 -7.48 7.31 5.11
N PHE A 246 -8.55 7.93 4.59
CA PHE A 246 -9.18 9.10 5.19
C PHE A 246 -10.69 8.96 5.25
N ASP A 247 -11.26 9.24 6.43
CA ASP A 247 -12.71 9.35 6.63
C ASP A 247 -13.11 10.84 6.63
N PRO A 248 -13.81 11.32 5.58
CA PRO A 248 -14.20 12.72 5.48
C PRO A 248 -15.30 13.12 6.48
N GLU A 249 -16.08 12.17 7.01
CA GLU A 249 -17.12 12.42 8.01
C GLU A 249 -16.53 12.58 9.41
N LEU A 250 -15.62 11.65 9.80
CA LEU A 250 -14.97 11.69 11.10
C LEU A 250 -13.76 12.63 11.15
N LYS A 251 -13.27 13.09 9.99
CA LYS A 251 -12.05 13.88 9.86
C LYS A 251 -10.83 13.18 10.46
N LEU A 252 -10.78 11.85 10.29
CA LEU A 252 -9.71 10.99 10.78
C LEU A 252 -8.91 10.37 9.63
N ILE A 253 -7.59 10.39 9.79
CA ILE A 253 -6.63 9.70 8.94
C ILE A 253 -6.27 8.40 9.63
N TYR A 254 -6.26 7.27 8.88
CA TYR A 254 -5.83 5.97 9.39
C TYR A 254 -4.54 5.56 8.69
N ILE A 255 -3.48 5.40 9.45
CA ILE A 255 -2.15 5.04 8.93
C ILE A 255 -1.52 3.95 9.80
N GLY A 256 -0.68 3.12 9.21
CA GLY A 256 -0.03 2.05 9.92
C GLY A 256 1.46 2.27 10.08
N THR A 257 2.02 1.64 11.11
CA THR A 257 3.43 1.73 11.45
C THR A 257 4.16 0.40 11.28
N SER A 258 5.47 0.49 11.09
CA SER A 258 6.40 -0.64 10.94
C SER A 258 7.00 -1.08 12.28
N VAL A 259 7.88 -2.07 12.20
CA VAL A 259 8.66 -2.61 13.33
C VAL A 259 9.74 -1.62 13.81
N THR A 260 10.32 -1.85 14.97
CA THR A 260 11.52 -1.15 15.44
C THR A 260 12.80 -1.72 14.83
N SER A 261 13.87 -0.93 14.76
CA SER A 261 15.24 -1.42 14.56
C SER A 261 16.07 -1.15 15.82
N PRO A 262 16.65 -2.20 16.47
CA PRO A 262 16.56 -3.62 16.15
C PRO A 262 15.17 -4.22 16.33
N ALA A 263 14.88 -5.37 15.68
CA ALA A 263 13.63 -6.10 15.85
C ALA A 263 13.60 -6.90 17.16
N PRO A 264 14.65 -7.66 17.56
CA PRO A 264 14.67 -8.37 18.84
C PRO A 264 14.68 -7.40 20.02
N LYS A 265 13.68 -7.52 20.91
CA LYS A 265 13.45 -6.55 22.01
C LYS A 265 14.46 -6.66 23.16
N PHE A 266 15.17 -7.79 23.28
CA PHE A 266 16.27 -7.90 24.28
C PHE A 266 17.41 -6.89 24.01
N TRP A 267 17.54 -6.38 22.78
CA TRP A 267 18.46 -5.29 22.44
C TRP A 267 17.99 -3.90 22.91
N LEU A 268 16.73 -3.76 23.25
CA LEU A 268 16.13 -2.52 23.73
C LEU A 268 15.96 -2.57 25.26
N ALA A 269 14.74 -2.41 25.76
CA ALA A 269 14.45 -2.44 27.20
C ALA A 269 13.83 -3.76 27.68
N GLY A 270 13.91 -4.83 26.88
CA GLY A 270 13.42 -6.18 27.20
C GLY A 270 12.10 -6.57 26.57
N ASN A 271 11.76 -7.84 26.68
CA ASN A 271 10.58 -8.45 26.02
C ASN A 271 9.24 -8.13 26.70
N ASP A 272 9.25 -7.46 27.86
CA ASP A 272 8.09 -7.06 28.64
C ASP A 272 7.52 -5.68 28.26
N LYS A 273 8.20 -4.95 27.39
CA LYS A 273 7.80 -3.63 26.91
C LYS A 273 7.05 -3.71 25.58
N THR A 274 6.27 -2.67 25.28
CA THR A 274 5.43 -2.63 24.07
C THR A 274 5.93 -1.67 23.00
N TYR A 275 6.83 -0.77 23.28
CA TYR A 275 7.52 0.13 22.32
C TYR A 275 6.58 0.87 21.37
N LEU A 276 5.59 1.59 21.94
CA LEU A 276 4.61 2.33 21.12
C LEU A 276 5.31 3.38 20.24
N TYR A 277 4.87 3.55 18.98
CA TYR A 277 3.67 2.95 18.38
C TYR A 277 4.03 1.98 17.24
N HIS A 278 5.05 1.12 17.39
CA HIS A 278 5.36 0.16 16.34
C HIS A 278 4.19 -0.81 16.09
N ASN A 279 4.08 -1.29 14.85
CA ASN A 279 3.06 -2.24 14.38
C ASN A 279 1.65 -1.90 14.82
N SER A 280 1.29 -0.63 14.67
CA SER A 280 0.00 -0.09 15.10
C SER A 280 -0.79 0.49 13.94
N THR A 281 -2.11 0.51 14.08
CA THR A 281 -2.97 1.45 13.37
C THR A 281 -3.09 2.70 14.21
N LEU A 282 -2.79 3.86 13.63
CA LEU A 282 -2.97 5.17 14.22
C LEU A 282 -4.16 5.86 13.55
N ALA A 283 -5.05 6.45 14.35
CA ALA A 283 -6.06 7.38 13.87
C ALA A 283 -5.69 8.79 14.30
N LEU A 284 -5.51 9.68 13.33
CA LEU A 284 -5.06 11.06 13.57
C LEU A 284 -6.14 12.05 13.13
N HIS A 285 -6.37 13.09 13.94
CA HIS A 285 -7.21 14.21 13.55
C HIS A 285 -6.59 14.97 12.38
N LEU A 286 -7.31 15.10 11.26
CA LEU A 286 -6.84 15.73 10.03
C LEU A 286 -6.26 17.13 10.23
N ASP A 287 -6.90 17.96 11.05
CA ASP A 287 -6.52 19.37 11.18
C ASP A 287 -5.31 19.62 12.09
N THR A 288 -4.97 18.67 12.96
CA THR A 288 -3.95 18.88 13.99
C THR A 288 -2.85 17.83 14.03
N GLY A 289 -3.03 16.70 13.36
CA GLY A 289 -2.15 15.54 13.48
C GLY A 289 -2.19 14.85 14.84
N LYS A 290 -3.01 15.34 15.80
CA LYS A 290 -3.13 14.72 17.12
C LYS A 290 -3.75 13.35 17.02
N MET A 291 -3.22 12.40 17.79
CA MET A 291 -3.75 11.04 17.85
C MET A 291 -5.12 11.04 18.53
N ALA A 292 -6.12 10.48 17.83
CA ALA A 292 -7.44 10.19 18.40
C ALA A 292 -7.43 8.86 19.16
N TRP A 293 -6.84 7.84 18.55
CA TRP A 293 -6.64 6.52 19.14
C TRP A 293 -5.56 5.74 18.37
N TYR A 294 -5.10 4.64 18.96
CA TYR A 294 -4.24 3.66 18.31
C TYR A 294 -4.66 2.24 18.67
N TYR A 295 -4.27 1.28 17.83
CA TYR A 295 -4.38 -0.16 18.12
C TYR A 295 -3.09 -0.87 17.70
N GLN A 296 -2.37 -1.47 18.66
CA GLN A 296 -1.15 -2.23 18.40
C GLN A 296 -1.49 -3.68 18.04
N HIS A 297 -1.11 -4.12 16.84
CA HIS A 297 -1.43 -5.43 16.28
C HIS A 297 -0.53 -6.55 16.80
N VAL A 298 0.72 -6.24 17.10
CA VAL A 298 1.70 -7.19 17.66
C VAL A 298 2.90 -6.45 18.24
N VAL A 299 3.52 -6.99 19.28
CA VAL A 299 4.88 -6.61 19.69
C VAL A 299 5.83 -7.45 18.86
N ASP A 300 6.47 -6.83 17.89
CA ASP A 300 7.18 -7.48 16.81
C ASP A 300 8.66 -7.74 17.12
N HIS A 301 9.11 -8.95 16.84
CA HIS A 301 10.50 -9.39 16.96
C HIS A 301 11.11 -9.81 15.62
N TRP A 302 10.34 -9.76 14.50
CA TRP A 302 10.63 -10.56 13.28
C TRP A 302 10.59 -9.78 11.97
N ASP A 303 10.33 -8.48 11.98
CA ASP A 303 10.00 -7.67 10.80
C ASP A 303 8.59 -8.00 10.25
N PHE A 304 7.58 -7.85 11.10
CA PHE A 304 6.17 -8.09 10.73
C PHE A 304 5.38 -6.80 10.60
N ASP A 305 5.91 -5.84 9.88
CA ASP A 305 5.31 -4.54 9.60
C ASP A 305 3.78 -4.55 9.43
N HIS A 306 3.14 -3.48 9.93
CA HIS A 306 1.69 -3.28 9.84
C HIS A 306 1.27 -1.96 9.16
N PRO A 307 1.90 -1.50 8.06
CA PRO A 307 1.54 -0.25 7.41
C PRO A 307 0.51 -0.39 6.29
N PHE A 308 0.05 -1.62 5.95
CA PHE A 308 -0.72 -1.90 4.73
C PHE A 308 -2.11 -1.26 4.74
N GLU A 309 -2.84 -1.38 3.63
CA GLU A 309 -4.11 -0.71 3.41
C GLU A 309 -5.16 -1.00 4.50
N ARG A 310 -5.94 0.03 4.80
CA ARG A 310 -7.05 0.01 5.76
C ARG A 310 -8.34 0.33 5.04
N LEU A 311 -9.21 -0.65 4.95
CA LEU A 311 -10.52 -0.49 4.33
C LEU A 311 -11.46 0.19 5.32
N LEU A 312 -12.09 1.29 4.91
CA LEU A 312 -13.11 1.99 5.70
C LEU A 312 -14.48 1.57 5.17
N ILE A 313 -15.26 0.87 5.99
CA ILE A 313 -16.54 0.29 5.56
C ILE A 313 -17.62 0.54 6.63
N ASP A 314 -18.83 0.87 6.21
CA ASP A 314 -20.01 0.94 7.08
C ASP A 314 -20.82 -0.32 6.88
N THR A 315 -20.82 -1.23 7.87
CA THR A 315 -21.39 -2.57 7.73
C THR A 315 -22.06 -3.05 9.01
N PRO A 316 -23.08 -3.91 8.94
CA PRO A 316 -23.43 -4.75 10.07
C PRO A 316 -22.22 -5.59 10.50
N VAL A 317 -22.07 -5.83 11.79
CA VAL A 317 -21.01 -6.68 12.35
C VAL A 317 -21.62 -7.91 12.99
N ASN A 318 -21.37 -9.08 12.39
CA ASN A 318 -21.95 -10.35 12.84
C ASN A 318 -20.95 -11.50 12.60
N PRO A 319 -19.77 -11.47 13.28
CA PRO A 319 -18.70 -12.44 13.04
C PRO A 319 -19.16 -13.86 13.34
N ASP A 320 -18.88 -14.78 12.42
CA ASP A 320 -19.20 -16.21 12.56
C ASP A 320 -18.21 -16.90 13.52
N PRO A 321 -18.64 -17.37 14.70
CA PRO A 321 -17.74 -17.99 15.67
C PRO A 321 -17.13 -19.33 15.19
N ALA A 322 -17.67 -19.92 14.12
CA ALA A 322 -17.07 -21.12 13.52
C ALA A 322 -15.82 -20.82 12.67
N GLN A 323 -15.64 -19.58 12.22
CA GLN A 323 -14.52 -19.18 11.35
C GLN A 323 -13.70 -18.00 11.90
N VAL A 324 -14.24 -17.19 12.78
CA VAL A 324 -13.57 -16.04 13.38
C VAL A 324 -13.01 -16.45 14.75
N THR A 325 -11.70 -16.34 14.90
CA THR A 325 -10.97 -16.87 16.07
C THR A 325 -11.15 -16.01 17.30
N TRP A 326 -11.13 -14.69 17.15
CA TRP A 326 -11.22 -13.74 18.27
C TRP A 326 -12.35 -12.76 18.03
N ILE A 327 -13.30 -12.74 18.96
CA ILE A 327 -14.53 -11.93 18.86
C ILE A 327 -14.71 -11.14 20.15
N ASN A 328 -15.08 -9.87 20.02
CA ASN A 328 -15.46 -9.05 21.17
C ASN A 328 -16.80 -9.57 21.74
N PRO A 329 -16.84 -10.01 23.01
CA PRO A 329 -18.05 -10.56 23.60
C PRO A 329 -19.18 -9.54 23.83
N ARG A 330 -18.90 -8.24 23.67
CA ARG A 330 -19.90 -7.16 23.78
C ARG A 330 -20.62 -6.85 22.48
N LEU A 331 -20.20 -7.45 21.35
CA LEU A 331 -20.85 -7.23 20.06
C LEU A 331 -22.32 -7.68 20.11
N LYS A 332 -23.19 -6.82 19.60
CA LYS A 332 -24.58 -7.16 19.32
C LYS A 332 -24.67 -7.62 17.86
N PRO A 333 -25.11 -8.86 17.59
CA PRO A 333 -25.17 -9.37 16.22
C PRO A 333 -25.97 -8.45 15.29
N GLY A 334 -25.37 -8.11 14.13
CA GLY A 334 -26.00 -7.27 13.11
C GLY A 334 -26.01 -5.77 13.42
N GLU A 335 -25.40 -5.31 14.52
CA GLU A 335 -25.24 -3.87 14.78
C GLU A 335 -24.37 -3.23 13.69
N ARG A 336 -24.87 -2.15 13.07
CA ARG A 336 -24.08 -1.39 12.09
C ARG A 336 -22.98 -0.61 12.79
N ARG A 337 -21.78 -0.76 12.28
CA ARG A 337 -20.58 -0.06 12.75
C ARG A 337 -19.85 0.60 11.59
N LYS A 338 -19.20 1.70 11.88
CA LYS A 338 -18.15 2.27 11.04
C LYS A 338 -16.87 1.51 11.35
N VAL A 339 -16.41 0.65 10.44
CA VAL A 339 -15.22 -0.17 10.71
C VAL A 339 -14.02 0.28 9.89
N VAL A 340 -12.84 0.12 10.48
CA VAL A 340 -11.57 0.01 9.79
C VAL A 340 -11.17 -1.45 9.83
N THR A 341 -11.02 -2.07 8.66
CA THR A 341 -10.83 -3.52 8.55
C THR A 341 -9.80 -3.88 7.49
N GLY A 342 -9.37 -5.13 7.50
CA GLY A 342 -8.46 -5.71 6.53
C GLY A 342 -7.29 -6.44 7.16
N ILE A 343 -6.28 -6.71 6.35
CA ILE A 343 -5.03 -7.33 6.79
C ILE A 343 -3.95 -6.24 6.85
N PRO A 344 -3.77 -5.59 8.01
CA PRO A 344 -2.92 -4.41 8.13
C PRO A 344 -1.42 -4.72 8.08
N GLY A 345 -1.03 -6.00 8.20
CA GLY A 345 0.38 -6.35 8.34
C GLY A 345 0.75 -7.76 7.93
N LYS A 346 2.05 -8.04 8.04
CA LYS A 346 2.71 -9.28 7.62
C LYS A 346 2.22 -10.54 8.34
N THR A 347 1.56 -10.40 9.51
CA THR A 347 0.99 -11.56 10.23
C THR A 347 -0.09 -12.31 9.44
N GLY A 348 -0.69 -11.69 8.42
CA GLY A 348 -1.77 -12.30 7.65
C GLY A 348 -3.06 -12.47 8.44
N ILE A 349 -3.28 -11.66 9.48
CA ILE A 349 -4.49 -11.67 10.29
C ILE A 349 -5.40 -10.53 9.82
N VAL A 350 -6.67 -10.83 9.56
CA VAL A 350 -7.71 -9.81 9.40
C VAL A 350 -8.04 -9.25 10.77
N TYR A 351 -8.01 -7.92 10.89
CA TYR A 351 -8.51 -7.19 12.05
C TYR A 351 -9.68 -6.32 11.63
N THR A 352 -10.69 -6.24 12.48
CA THR A 352 -11.82 -5.32 12.33
C THR A 352 -11.98 -4.53 13.63
N LEU A 353 -11.83 -3.22 13.53
CA LEU A 353 -11.92 -2.28 14.63
C LEU A 353 -13.04 -1.28 14.34
N ASP A 354 -13.68 -0.77 15.38
CA ASP A 354 -14.52 0.42 15.26
C ASP A 354 -13.63 1.61 14.89
N ARG A 355 -13.86 2.25 13.73
CA ARG A 355 -12.95 3.28 13.23
C ARG A 355 -13.09 4.61 13.95
N GLN A 356 -14.13 4.81 14.74
CA GLN A 356 -14.35 6.00 15.56
C GLN A 356 -13.52 5.96 16.86
N THR A 357 -13.45 4.77 17.48
CA THR A 357 -12.94 4.59 18.83
C THR A 357 -11.67 3.74 18.92
N GLY A 358 -11.37 2.96 17.90
CA GLY A 358 -10.30 1.94 17.92
C GLY A 358 -10.72 0.65 18.66
N GLU A 359 -11.98 0.52 19.07
CA GLU A 359 -12.46 -0.68 19.76
C GLU A 359 -12.25 -1.93 18.89
N PHE A 360 -11.63 -2.97 19.47
CA PHE A 360 -11.50 -4.27 18.82
C PHE A 360 -12.88 -4.93 18.67
N LEU A 361 -13.21 -5.36 17.46
CA LEU A 361 -14.46 -6.04 17.17
C LEU A 361 -14.24 -7.54 16.93
N TRP A 362 -13.38 -7.88 15.98
CA TRP A 362 -13.02 -9.27 15.71
C TRP A 362 -11.73 -9.39 14.91
N ALA A 363 -11.10 -10.58 14.96
CA ALA A 363 -9.96 -10.91 14.13
C ALA A 363 -9.91 -12.41 13.80
N ARG A 364 -9.31 -12.73 12.62
CA ARG A 364 -9.06 -14.11 12.21
C ARG A 364 -7.77 -14.25 11.39
N PRO A 365 -6.99 -15.32 11.58
CA PRO A 365 -5.90 -15.67 10.68
C PRO A 365 -6.43 -16.09 9.30
N THR A 366 -5.69 -15.73 8.25
CA THR A 366 -6.00 -16.14 6.86
C THR A 366 -5.01 -17.16 6.33
N VAL A 367 -3.79 -17.15 6.84
CA VAL A 367 -2.73 -18.11 6.56
C VAL A 367 -2.27 -18.77 7.85
N ARG A 368 -1.44 -19.81 7.76
CA ARG A 368 -0.83 -20.39 8.97
C ARG A 368 0.00 -19.32 9.67
N GLN A 369 -0.32 -19.07 10.94
CA GLN A 369 0.43 -18.18 11.80
C GLN A 369 0.63 -18.81 13.20
N ASN A 370 1.77 -18.54 13.82
CA ASN A 370 2.09 -19.00 15.16
C ASN A 370 2.68 -17.91 16.07
N VAL A 371 2.69 -16.66 15.61
CA VAL A 371 3.29 -15.54 16.36
C VAL A 371 2.30 -14.86 17.30
N VAL A 372 1.03 -14.78 16.94
CA VAL A 372 -0.04 -14.31 17.81
C VAL A 372 -0.69 -15.51 18.49
N ALA A 373 -0.45 -15.66 19.79
CA ALA A 373 -1.06 -16.74 20.58
C ALA A 373 -2.53 -16.45 20.91
N LYS A 374 -2.84 -15.20 21.24
CA LYS A 374 -4.19 -14.79 21.67
C LYS A 374 -4.42 -13.31 21.41
N ILE A 375 -5.67 -12.97 21.07
CA ILE A 375 -6.21 -11.62 21.18
C ILE A 375 -7.35 -11.69 22.21
N ASP A 376 -7.27 -10.89 23.26
CA ASP A 376 -8.33 -10.79 24.25
C ASP A 376 -9.55 -10.08 23.63
N GLY A 377 -10.66 -10.76 23.53
CA GLY A 377 -11.85 -10.24 22.85
C GLY A 377 -12.42 -8.96 23.48
N ALA A 378 -12.33 -8.83 24.81
CA ALA A 378 -12.90 -7.69 25.51
C ALA A 378 -12.03 -6.42 25.41
N THR A 379 -10.71 -6.57 25.39
CA THR A 379 -9.76 -5.44 25.39
C THR A 379 -9.03 -5.23 24.07
N GLY A 380 -9.02 -6.24 23.20
CA GLY A 380 -8.22 -6.25 21.98
C GLY A 380 -6.72 -6.50 22.23
N LYS A 381 -6.30 -6.73 23.49
CA LYS A 381 -4.88 -6.94 23.82
C LYS A 381 -4.33 -8.20 23.15
N VAL A 382 -3.25 -8.01 22.39
CA VAL A 382 -2.56 -9.10 21.69
C VAL A 382 -1.49 -9.70 22.59
N THR A 383 -1.44 -11.03 22.65
CA THR A 383 -0.40 -11.80 23.33
C THR A 383 0.43 -12.55 22.28
N VAL A 384 1.73 -12.28 22.28
CA VAL A 384 2.69 -12.95 21.42
C VAL A 384 2.95 -14.37 21.93
N ASN A 385 3.18 -15.31 21.02
CA ASN A 385 3.60 -16.67 21.39
C ASN A 385 5.04 -16.66 21.94
N PRO A 386 5.27 -17.02 23.21
CA PRO A 386 6.60 -16.96 23.84
C PRO A 386 7.63 -17.87 23.16
N GLU A 387 7.20 -18.94 22.48
CA GLU A 387 8.09 -19.85 21.76
C GLU A 387 8.73 -19.22 20.52
N THR A 388 8.20 -18.08 20.06
CA THR A 388 8.68 -17.35 18.88
C THR A 388 9.48 -16.10 19.25
N VAL A 389 9.73 -15.82 20.53
CA VAL A 389 10.42 -14.64 21.03
C VAL A 389 11.92 -14.93 21.26
N PHE A 390 12.77 -14.00 20.85
CA PHE A 390 14.20 -14.07 21.11
C PHE A 390 14.55 -13.56 22.51
N ASN A 391 15.49 -14.24 23.19
CA ASN A 391 15.99 -13.83 24.50
C ASN A 391 17.46 -13.44 24.48
N LYS A 392 18.22 -13.87 23.46
CA LYS A 392 19.65 -13.59 23.29
C LYS A 392 20.09 -13.70 21.85
N VAL A 393 21.27 -13.20 21.55
CA VAL A 393 21.97 -13.41 20.28
C VAL A 393 22.16 -14.91 20.02
N GLY A 394 21.89 -15.34 18.78
CA GLY A 394 21.97 -16.71 18.33
C GLY A 394 20.68 -17.51 18.49
N ASP A 395 19.69 -17.02 19.23
CA ASP A 395 18.38 -17.67 19.29
C ASP A 395 17.78 -17.76 17.89
N THR A 396 17.27 -18.95 17.57
CA THR A 396 16.59 -19.23 16.31
C THR A 396 15.20 -19.76 16.59
N VAL A 397 14.18 -19.11 16.02
CA VAL A 397 12.78 -19.47 16.18
C VAL A 397 12.17 -19.83 14.83
N PHE A 398 11.25 -20.81 14.83
CA PHE A 398 10.45 -21.13 13.65
C PHE A 398 9.14 -20.37 13.68
N VAL A 399 8.91 -19.54 12.66
CA VAL A 399 7.72 -18.68 12.56
C VAL A 399 6.95 -18.92 11.27
N CYS A 400 5.67 -18.75 11.35
CA CYS A 400 4.73 -18.69 10.25
C CYS A 400 3.86 -17.44 10.44
N PRO A 401 3.71 -16.57 9.43
CA PRO A 401 4.57 -16.47 8.26
C PRO A 401 6.00 -16.04 8.63
N THR A 402 6.91 -15.89 7.65
CA THR A 402 8.23 -15.27 7.87
C THR A 402 8.18 -13.75 7.67
N ALA A 403 9.33 -13.08 7.67
CA ALA A 403 9.48 -11.67 7.32
C ALA A 403 8.97 -11.31 5.90
N ASN A 404 8.83 -12.28 4.99
CA ASN A 404 8.14 -12.08 3.71
C ASN A 404 6.62 -11.90 3.87
N GLY A 405 6.08 -12.16 5.06
CA GLY A 405 4.68 -12.00 5.40
C GLY A 405 3.74 -13.08 4.89
N GLY A 406 2.60 -13.19 5.54
CA GLY A 406 1.39 -13.81 4.97
C GLY A 406 0.68 -12.85 4.02
N LYS A 407 0.93 -11.55 4.16
CA LYS A 407 0.65 -10.44 3.27
C LYS A 407 1.81 -9.44 3.37
N ASP A 408 2.06 -8.71 2.30
CA ASP A 408 2.98 -7.58 2.27
C ASP A 408 2.30 -6.41 1.51
N PHE A 409 3.07 -5.49 0.86
CA PHE A 409 2.54 -4.33 0.15
C PHE A 409 1.45 -4.66 -0.91
N PRO A 410 1.43 -5.84 -1.57
CA PRO A 410 0.37 -6.13 -2.52
C PRO A 410 -1.01 -5.95 -1.89
N ALA A 411 -1.78 -4.99 -2.41
CA ALA A 411 -3.04 -4.60 -1.80
C ALA A 411 -4.20 -5.51 -2.21
N GLY A 412 -5.11 -5.73 -1.26
CA GLY A 412 -6.40 -6.34 -1.49
C GLY A 412 -7.38 -5.41 -2.20
N ALA A 413 -8.61 -5.85 -2.35
CA ALA A 413 -9.74 -5.06 -2.84
C ALA A 413 -11.01 -5.38 -2.04
N TYR A 414 -11.98 -4.46 -2.06
CA TYR A 414 -13.30 -4.69 -1.50
C TYR A 414 -14.36 -4.44 -2.57
N SER A 415 -15.36 -5.32 -2.67
CA SER A 415 -16.52 -5.09 -3.52
C SER A 415 -17.76 -4.76 -2.68
N PRO A 416 -18.34 -3.56 -2.84
CA PRO A 416 -19.59 -3.22 -2.16
C PRO A 416 -20.79 -4.00 -2.68
N VAL A 417 -20.68 -4.65 -3.85
CA VAL A 417 -21.74 -5.48 -4.44
C VAL A 417 -21.88 -6.83 -3.73
N THR A 418 -20.74 -7.43 -3.36
CA THR A 418 -20.70 -8.74 -2.69
C THR A 418 -20.43 -8.65 -1.20
N HIS A 419 -20.20 -7.45 -0.66
CA HIS A 419 -19.73 -7.22 0.72
C HIS A 419 -18.51 -8.07 1.09
N THR A 420 -17.56 -8.22 0.13
CA THR A 420 -16.43 -9.13 0.23
C THR A 420 -15.11 -8.41 0.05
N MET A 421 -14.17 -8.70 0.94
CA MET A 421 -12.76 -8.32 0.85
C MET A 421 -12.00 -9.45 0.14
N TYR A 422 -11.12 -9.09 -0.79
CA TYR A 422 -10.26 -10.01 -1.54
C TYR A 422 -8.81 -9.71 -1.20
N TYR A 423 -8.05 -10.71 -0.76
CA TYR A 423 -6.66 -10.51 -0.35
C TYR A 423 -5.69 -11.45 -1.04
N PRO A 424 -4.61 -10.89 -1.63
CA PRO A 424 -3.47 -11.68 -2.09
C PRO A 424 -2.61 -12.04 -0.88
N LEU A 425 -2.37 -13.32 -0.68
CA LEU A 425 -1.70 -13.87 0.50
C LEU A 425 -0.58 -14.83 0.12
N GLN A 426 0.33 -15.08 1.08
CA GLN A 426 1.53 -15.88 0.90
C GLN A 426 1.60 -17.00 1.94
N ASN A 427 1.81 -18.24 1.49
CA ASN A 427 1.99 -19.40 2.36
C ASN A 427 3.48 -19.60 2.67
N THR A 428 4.02 -18.80 3.58
CA THR A 428 5.43 -18.85 3.97
C THR A 428 5.61 -19.20 5.46
N CYS A 429 6.69 -19.91 5.76
CA CYS A 429 7.19 -20.13 7.11
C CYS A 429 8.71 -20.07 7.08
N GLY A 430 9.39 -20.17 8.21
CA GLY A 430 10.83 -20.33 8.21
C GLY A 430 11.48 -20.02 9.55
N ASN A 431 12.80 -20.11 9.55
CA ASN A 431 13.62 -19.81 10.71
C ASN A 431 14.07 -18.37 10.68
N ILE A 432 13.96 -17.68 11.82
CA ILE A 432 14.55 -16.37 12.03
C ILE A 432 15.55 -16.48 13.18
N THR A 433 16.75 -15.94 12.99
CA THR A 433 17.85 -15.96 13.97
C THR A 433 18.17 -14.54 14.39
N ALA A 434 18.22 -14.28 15.69
CA ALA A 434 18.69 -13.01 16.25
C ALA A 434 20.21 -12.90 16.09
N LEU A 435 20.68 -11.81 15.51
CA LEU A 435 22.10 -11.53 15.25
C LEU A 435 22.69 -10.59 16.31
N PRO A 436 24.04 -10.55 16.47
CA PRO A 436 24.69 -9.41 17.08
C PRO A 436 24.40 -8.14 16.27
N GLU A 437 24.61 -6.96 16.86
CA GLU A 437 24.43 -5.70 16.15
C GLU A 437 25.19 -5.71 14.81
N GLN A 438 24.48 -5.36 13.73
CA GLN A 438 24.98 -5.36 12.37
C GLN A 438 25.00 -3.95 11.79
N PRO A 439 25.86 -3.66 10.78
CA PRO A 439 25.64 -2.53 9.90
C PRO A 439 24.25 -2.62 9.27
N TRP A 440 23.51 -1.51 9.23
CA TRP A 440 22.15 -1.47 8.65
C TRP A 440 22.09 -1.94 7.19
N THR A 441 23.17 -1.76 6.44
CA THR A 441 23.33 -2.23 5.06
C THR A 441 23.44 -3.77 4.94
N THR A 442 23.75 -4.45 6.04
CA THR A 442 23.91 -5.91 6.07
C THR A 442 22.67 -6.58 6.66
N SER A 443 22.21 -6.08 7.80
CA SER A 443 20.97 -6.54 8.45
C SER A 443 20.34 -5.35 9.20
N PRO A 444 19.35 -4.70 8.60
CA PRO A 444 18.75 -3.50 9.17
C PRO A 444 18.02 -3.73 10.50
N TYR A 445 17.57 -4.97 10.74
CA TYR A 445 16.80 -5.35 11.93
C TYR A 445 17.57 -6.18 12.95
N ASP A 446 18.86 -6.44 12.71
CA ASP A 446 19.70 -7.36 13.52
C ASP A 446 19.10 -8.78 13.63
N ILE A 447 18.51 -9.25 12.54
CA ILE A 447 18.00 -10.61 12.36
C ILE A 447 18.41 -11.15 10.97
N ARG A 448 18.38 -12.46 10.85
CA ARG A 448 18.49 -13.16 9.57
C ARG A 448 17.38 -14.20 9.48
N TRP A 449 16.70 -14.24 8.34
CA TRP A 449 15.65 -15.22 8.10
C TRP A 449 15.98 -16.16 6.93
N LYS A 450 15.48 -17.37 7.02
CA LYS A 450 15.46 -18.34 5.93
C LYS A 450 14.03 -18.78 5.70
N THR A 451 13.44 -18.25 4.63
CA THR A 451 12.05 -18.55 4.25
C THR A 451 11.96 -19.91 3.57
N GLN A 452 10.84 -20.58 3.78
CA GLN A 452 10.41 -21.78 3.06
C GLN A 452 8.89 -21.70 2.82
N ILE A 453 8.39 -22.53 1.91
CA ILE A 453 6.95 -22.70 1.75
C ILE A 453 6.39 -23.32 3.04
N THR A 454 5.19 -22.94 3.43
CA THR A 454 4.52 -23.49 4.62
C THR A 454 4.53 -25.02 4.58
N PRO A 455 4.97 -25.70 5.64
CA PRO A 455 5.00 -27.17 5.68
C PRO A 455 3.64 -27.78 5.35
N GLY A 456 3.64 -28.70 4.38
CA GLY A 456 2.43 -29.34 3.84
C GLY A 456 1.74 -28.59 2.70
N ALA A 457 2.21 -27.40 2.33
CA ALA A 457 1.76 -26.67 1.13
C ALA A 457 2.77 -26.85 -0.02
N ASP A 458 2.26 -26.85 -1.25
CA ASP A 458 3.05 -26.84 -2.48
C ASP A 458 2.90 -25.52 -3.25
N LYS A 459 2.02 -24.62 -2.80
CA LYS A 459 1.67 -23.33 -3.41
C LYS A 459 2.01 -22.19 -2.49
N VAL A 460 2.68 -21.18 -3.05
CA VAL A 460 3.05 -19.96 -2.32
C VAL A 460 1.89 -18.98 -2.28
N GLY A 461 1.29 -18.70 -3.43
CA GLY A 461 0.23 -17.70 -3.55
C GLY A 461 -1.15 -18.25 -3.22
N THR A 462 -1.93 -17.47 -2.51
CA THR A 462 -3.37 -17.72 -2.30
C THR A 462 -4.14 -16.41 -2.40
N LEU A 463 -5.31 -16.46 -3.04
CA LEU A 463 -6.29 -15.38 -3.06
C LEU A 463 -7.49 -15.83 -2.24
N GLN A 464 -7.86 -15.04 -1.23
CA GLN A 464 -9.03 -15.34 -0.39
C GLN A 464 -10.08 -14.25 -0.50
N ALA A 465 -11.35 -14.68 -0.59
CA ALA A 465 -12.53 -13.83 -0.54
C ALA A 465 -13.18 -13.97 0.84
N ILE A 466 -13.25 -12.88 1.60
CA ILE A 466 -13.71 -12.87 2.98
C ILE A 466 -14.87 -11.88 3.10
N ASN A 467 -16.03 -12.35 3.53
CA ASN A 467 -17.18 -11.49 3.77
C ASN A 467 -16.89 -10.54 4.94
N VAL A 468 -17.09 -9.24 4.76
CA VAL A 468 -16.72 -8.20 5.74
C VAL A 468 -17.60 -8.22 6.99
N GLU A 469 -18.86 -8.58 6.86
CA GLU A 469 -19.83 -8.62 7.97
C GLU A 469 -19.56 -9.80 8.90
N THR A 470 -19.35 -10.99 8.32
CA THR A 470 -19.30 -12.25 9.05
C THR A 470 -17.90 -12.80 9.25
N GLY A 471 -16.89 -12.27 8.56
CA GLY A 471 -15.54 -12.83 8.54
C GLY A 471 -15.45 -14.22 7.85
N ARG A 472 -16.53 -14.72 7.22
CA ARG A 472 -16.54 -16.01 6.53
C ARG A 472 -15.68 -15.99 5.29
N LEU A 473 -14.92 -17.07 5.08
CA LEU A 473 -14.27 -17.36 3.81
C LEU A 473 -15.34 -17.81 2.80
N ALA A 474 -15.55 -17.00 1.74
CA ALA A 474 -16.47 -17.34 0.65
C ALA A 474 -15.83 -18.35 -0.31
N TRP A 475 -14.61 -18.08 -0.73
CA TRP A 475 -13.81 -18.96 -1.58
C TRP A 475 -12.31 -18.66 -1.44
N LYS A 476 -11.49 -19.60 -1.90
CA LYS A 476 -10.04 -19.53 -1.95
C LYS A 476 -9.54 -20.04 -3.30
N HIS A 477 -8.56 -19.35 -3.89
CA HIS A 477 -7.83 -19.77 -5.08
C HIS A 477 -6.33 -19.84 -4.77
N GLU A 478 -5.66 -20.92 -5.13
CA GLU A 478 -4.25 -21.14 -4.81
C GLU A 478 -3.41 -21.30 -6.08
N ARG A 479 -2.23 -20.65 -6.10
CA ARG A 479 -1.29 -20.70 -7.21
C ARG A 479 0.12 -21.03 -6.73
N ARG A 480 0.93 -21.59 -7.64
CA ARG A 480 2.34 -21.87 -7.35
C ARG A 480 3.10 -20.57 -7.05
N ALA A 481 2.96 -19.55 -7.91
CA ALA A 481 3.56 -18.23 -7.74
C ALA A 481 2.82 -17.40 -6.68
N GLY A 482 3.54 -16.46 -6.04
CA GLY A 482 2.94 -15.52 -5.08
C GLY A 482 1.93 -14.59 -5.74
N MET A 483 0.79 -14.34 -5.07
CA MET A 483 -0.23 -13.40 -5.55
C MET A 483 0.17 -11.95 -5.27
N MET A 484 -0.16 -11.06 -6.20
CA MET A 484 0.13 -9.63 -6.14
C MET A 484 -1.16 -8.80 -6.06
N SER A 485 -1.04 -7.45 -6.15
CA SER A 485 -2.15 -6.52 -5.91
C SER A 485 -3.40 -6.76 -6.76
N LEU A 486 -4.56 -6.41 -6.21
CA LEU A 486 -5.88 -6.67 -6.78
C LEU A 486 -6.66 -5.38 -7.07
N VAL A 487 -7.61 -5.45 -7.99
CA VAL A 487 -8.69 -4.47 -8.20
C VAL A 487 -10.00 -5.19 -8.42
N ALA A 488 -11.06 -4.73 -7.76
CA ALA A 488 -12.43 -5.21 -7.96
C ALA A 488 -13.21 -4.27 -8.90
N THR A 489 -14.12 -4.82 -9.70
CA THR A 489 -14.89 -4.02 -10.67
C THR A 489 -16.39 -4.28 -10.62
N GLY A 490 -17.19 -3.30 -11.06
CA GLY A 490 -18.64 -3.44 -11.23
C GLY A 490 -19.06 -4.49 -12.26
N GLY A 491 -18.13 -4.94 -13.09
CA GLY A 491 -18.34 -6.07 -14.02
C GLY A 491 -18.33 -7.46 -13.39
N GLY A 492 -18.19 -7.53 -12.07
CA GLY A 492 -18.16 -8.79 -11.32
C GLY A 492 -16.81 -9.50 -11.41
N LEU A 493 -15.74 -8.76 -11.62
CA LEU A 493 -14.39 -9.27 -11.81
C LEU A 493 -13.42 -8.78 -10.74
N ILE A 494 -12.45 -9.63 -10.41
CA ILE A 494 -11.24 -9.27 -9.69
C ILE A 494 -10.06 -9.41 -10.64
N PHE A 495 -9.34 -8.33 -10.93
CA PHE A 495 -8.07 -8.41 -11.65
C PHE A 495 -6.91 -8.44 -10.66
N GLY A 496 -5.93 -9.28 -10.93
CA GLY A 496 -4.74 -9.41 -10.11
C GLY A 496 -3.63 -10.18 -10.81
N GLY A 497 -2.41 -10.01 -10.36
CA GLY A 497 -1.26 -10.67 -10.95
C GLY A 497 -0.54 -11.62 -10.00
N ASP A 498 0.53 -12.24 -10.50
CA ASP A 498 1.41 -13.08 -9.70
C ASP A 498 2.90 -12.76 -9.94
N THR A 499 3.76 -13.37 -9.13
CA THR A 499 5.22 -13.17 -9.20
C THR A 499 5.87 -13.88 -10.39
N ASN A 500 5.13 -14.68 -11.17
CA ASN A 500 5.60 -15.32 -12.40
C ASN A 500 5.17 -14.57 -13.67
N GLY A 501 4.56 -13.39 -13.51
CA GLY A 501 4.18 -12.53 -14.64
C GLY A 501 2.81 -12.80 -15.23
N HIS A 502 1.99 -13.62 -14.60
CA HIS A 502 0.62 -13.83 -15.04
C HIS A 502 -0.30 -12.74 -14.52
N PHE A 503 -1.09 -12.14 -15.40
CA PHE A 503 -2.17 -11.21 -15.06
C PHE A 503 -3.50 -11.86 -15.36
N LEU A 504 -4.44 -11.85 -14.40
CA LEU A 504 -5.65 -12.66 -14.40
C LEU A 504 -6.89 -11.83 -14.12
N ALA A 505 -8.02 -12.32 -14.62
CA ALA A 505 -9.35 -11.91 -14.21
C ALA A 505 -10.06 -13.11 -13.56
N PHE A 506 -10.50 -12.92 -12.31
CA PHE A 506 -11.28 -13.89 -11.55
C PHE A 506 -12.74 -13.47 -11.50
N ASP A 507 -13.64 -14.45 -11.52
CA ASP A 507 -15.02 -14.24 -11.11
C ASP A 507 -15.09 -13.91 -9.62
N GLN A 508 -15.69 -12.76 -9.26
CA GLN A 508 -15.67 -12.28 -7.88
C GLN A 508 -16.46 -13.15 -6.89
N ASP A 509 -17.43 -13.95 -7.38
CA ASP A 509 -18.30 -14.77 -6.51
C ASP A 509 -17.73 -16.17 -6.28
N THR A 510 -16.91 -16.67 -7.23
CA THR A 510 -16.46 -18.08 -7.23
C THR A 510 -14.94 -18.26 -7.20
N GLY A 511 -14.17 -17.21 -7.50
CA GLY A 511 -12.70 -17.28 -7.65
C GLY A 511 -12.24 -18.04 -8.89
N LYS A 512 -13.16 -18.38 -9.83
CA LYS A 512 -12.79 -19.03 -11.10
C LYS A 512 -12.02 -18.05 -11.98
N VAL A 513 -10.91 -18.49 -12.57
CA VAL A 513 -10.17 -17.72 -13.59
C VAL A 513 -11.00 -17.69 -14.87
N LEU A 514 -11.32 -16.50 -15.36
CA LEU A 514 -12.07 -16.25 -16.60
C LEU A 514 -11.19 -15.79 -17.76
N TRP A 515 -10.02 -15.20 -17.44
CA TRP A 515 -9.04 -14.74 -18.41
C TRP A 515 -7.66 -14.70 -17.77
N GLU A 516 -6.63 -14.97 -18.55
CA GLU A 516 -5.23 -14.96 -18.11
C GLU A 516 -4.30 -14.63 -19.27
N VAL A 517 -3.24 -13.87 -19.00
CA VAL A 517 -2.16 -13.57 -19.94
C VAL A 517 -0.83 -13.57 -19.19
N ASN A 518 0.23 -14.08 -19.84
CA ASN A 518 1.60 -13.99 -19.32
C ASN A 518 2.27 -12.73 -19.87
N LEU A 519 2.72 -11.84 -18.98
CA LEU A 519 3.42 -10.58 -19.28
C LEU A 519 4.95 -10.72 -19.16
N GLY A 520 5.44 -11.89 -18.77
CA GLY A 520 6.85 -12.25 -18.74
C GLY A 520 7.65 -11.72 -17.54
N SER A 521 7.11 -10.78 -16.76
CA SER A 521 7.74 -10.21 -15.57
C SER A 521 6.75 -10.15 -14.42
N PRO A 522 7.18 -10.20 -13.15
CA PRO A 522 6.30 -10.10 -11.99
C PRO A 522 5.34 -8.92 -12.10
N VAL A 523 4.07 -9.14 -11.80
CA VAL A 523 3.01 -8.11 -11.87
C VAL A 523 3.01 -7.34 -10.55
N THR A 524 3.96 -6.42 -10.37
CA THR A 524 4.26 -5.78 -9.07
C THR A 524 3.49 -4.50 -8.82
N GLY A 525 3.04 -3.79 -9.87
CA GLY A 525 2.23 -2.58 -9.73
C GLY A 525 0.79 -2.85 -9.32
N TYR A 526 0.12 -1.80 -8.93
CA TYR A 526 -1.30 -1.87 -8.56
C TYR A 526 -2.18 -1.80 -9.81
N PRO A 527 -3.02 -2.82 -10.08
CA PRO A 527 -3.93 -2.77 -11.23
C PRO A 527 -5.01 -1.71 -11.00
N ILE A 528 -5.37 -1.03 -12.09
CA ILE A 528 -6.46 -0.04 -12.13
C ILE A 528 -7.38 -0.30 -13.32
N THR A 529 -8.57 0.28 -13.29
CA THR A 529 -9.45 0.35 -14.46
C THR A 529 -10.05 1.74 -14.58
N TYR A 530 -10.12 2.24 -15.81
CA TYR A 530 -10.57 3.59 -16.14
C TYR A 530 -11.31 3.60 -17.46
N SER A 531 -11.90 4.75 -17.83
CA SER A 531 -12.50 4.95 -19.14
C SER A 531 -11.90 6.15 -19.87
N ALA A 532 -11.62 6.00 -21.15
CA ALA A 532 -11.24 7.09 -22.04
C ALA A 532 -12.00 6.94 -23.36
N ASN A 533 -12.52 8.07 -23.87
CA ASN A 533 -13.32 8.09 -25.11
C ASN A 533 -14.48 7.08 -25.11
N GLY A 534 -15.13 6.85 -23.96
CA GLY A 534 -16.25 5.92 -23.81
C GLY A 534 -15.87 4.42 -23.79
N LYS A 535 -14.58 4.09 -23.82
CA LYS A 535 -14.06 2.71 -23.76
C LYS A 535 -13.40 2.45 -22.42
N GLN A 536 -13.72 1.31 -21.79
CA GLN A 536 -13.08 0.87 -20.54
C GLN A 536 -11.74 0.20 -20.81
N TYR A 537 -10.76 0.52 -19.99
CA TYR A 537 -9.40 -0.05 -19.99
C TYR A 537 -9.08 -0.66 -18.64
N VAL A 538 -8.24 -1.68 -18.64
CA VAL A 538 -7.59 -2.26 -17.46
C VAL A 538 -6.09 -2.11 -17.64
N ALA A 539 -5.41 -1.57 -16.64
CA ALA A 539 -3.98 -1.28 -16.70
C ALA A 539 -3.24 -1.87 -15.51
N VAL A 540 -2.02 -2.34 -15.74
CA VAL A 540 -1.13 -2.87 -14.70
C VAL A 540 0.32 -2.71 -15.12
N SER A 541 1.23 -2.53 -14.14
CA SER A 541 2.66 -2.54 -14.39
C SER A 541 3.34 -3.80 -13.87
N THR A 542 4.41 -4.17 -14.57
CA THR A 542 5.31 -5.27 -14.21
C THR A 542 6.68 -4.74 -13.83
N GLY A 543 7.48 -5.56 -13.19
CA GLY A 543 8.85 -5.25 -12.82
C GLY A 543 9.34 -6.10 -11.66
N ASN A 544 10.39 -5.64 -11.00
CA ASN A 544 10.91 -6.26 -9.79
C ASN A 544 10.38 -5.56 -8.54
N SER A 545 10.20 -6.31 -7.46
CA SER A 545 9.98 -5.80 -6.10
C SER A 545 10.72 -6.66 -5.09
N LEU A 546 10.89 -6.16 -3.87
CA LEU A 546 11.51 -6.93 -2.80
C LEU A 546 10.70 -8.21 -2.50
N VAL A 547 9.36 -8.11 -2.52
CA VAL A 547 8.46 -9.24 -2.30
C VAL A 547 8.56 -10.27 -3.41
N SER A 548 8.45 -9.85 -4.68
CA SER A 548 8.52 -10.79 -5.81
C SER A 548 9.88 -11.49 -5.87
N SER A 549 10.98 -10.78 -5.64
CA SER A 549 12.32 -11.36 -5.58
C SER A 549 12.43 -12.38 -4.45
N GLY A 550 11.99 -12.04 -3.23
CA GLY A 550 12.03 -12.95 -2.09
C GLY A 550 11.22 -14.23 -2.31
N LEU A 551 10.00 -14.11 -2.86
CA LEU A 551 9.14 -15.26 -3.11
C LEU A 551 9.65 -16.15 -4.26
N ASN A 552 10.19 -15.56 -5.33
CA ASN A 552 10.73 -16.33 -6.46
C ASN A 552 11.97 -17.16 -6.09
N THR A 553 12.70 -16.79 -5.04
CA THR A 553 13.79 -17.67 -4.52
C THR A 553 13.30 -19.02 -4.00
N LEU A 554 12.00 -19.12 -3.64
CA LEU A 554 11.37 -20.36 -3.19
C LEU A 554 10.90 -21.24 -4.36
N LEU A 555 10.94 -20.72 -5.58
CA LEU A 555 10.33 -21.28 -6.78
C LEU A 555 11.35 -21.26 -7.93
N PRO A 556 12.46 -22.00 -7.82
CA PRO A 556 13.57 -21.95 -8.79
C PRO A 556 13.17 -22.45 -10.18
N GLU A 557 12.04 -23.13 -10.30
CA GLU A 557 11.48 -23.55 -11.58
C GLU A 557 10.75 -22.44 -12.33
N LEU A 558 10.46 -21.29 -11.68
CA LEU A 558 9.86 -20.11 -12.32
C LEU A 558 10.96 -19.18 -12.79
N HIS A 559 10.85 -18.69 -14.01
CA HIS A 559 11.88 -17.86 -14.64
C HIS A 559 11.31 -16.53 -15.18
N PRO A 560 10.64 -15.69 -14.35
CA PRO A 560 10.17 -14.40 -14.82
C PRO A 560 11.35 -13.48 -15.13
N SER A 561 11.19 -12.60 -16.13
CA SER A 561 12.13 -11.50 -16.36
C SER A 561 11.96 -10.40 -15.31
N ASN A 562 12.82 -9.35 -15.35
CA ASN A 562 12.69 -8.18 -14.48
C ASN A 562 12.39 -6.91 -15.28
N ALA A 563 11.78 -7.05 -16.48
CA ALA A 563 11.44 -5.90 -17.32
C ALA A 563 10.28 -5.10 -16.74
N SER A 564 10.48 -3.79 -16.60
CA SER A 564 9.48 -2.85 -16.10
C SER A 564 8.68 -2.27 -17.27
N ASN A 565 7.39 -2.62 -17.34
CA ASN A 565 6.48 -2.12 -18.36
C ASN A 565 5.08 -1.87 -17.77
N MET A 566 4.39 -0.88 -18.30
CA MET A 566 2.95 -0.73 -18.14
C MET A 566 2.23 -1.40 -19.31
N PHE A 567 1.23 -2.20 -19.02
CA PHE A 567 0.37 -2.88 -19.99
C PHE A 567 -1.08 -2.40 -19.83
N VAL A 568 -1.74 -2.16 -20.96
CA VAL A 568 -3.14 -1.70 -20.98
C VAL A 568 -3.98 -2.57 -21.91
N PHE A 569 -5.11 -3.03 -21.40
CA PHE A 569 -6.03 -3.94 -22.04
C PHE A 569 -7.40 -3.31 -22.21
N ALA A 570 -8.10 -3.67 -23.29
CA ALA A 570 -9.51 -3.32 -23.50
C ALA A 570 -10.20 -4.38 -24.37
N LEU A 571 -11.52 -4.29 -24.47
CA LEU A 571 -12.28 -5.05 -25.47
C LEU A 571 -11.95 -4.55 -26.88
N PRO A 572 -12.10 -5.39 -27.91
CA PRO A 572 -11.90 -5.03 -29.32
C PRO A 572 -12.69 -3.79 -29.78
#